data_56444aa24a7da44e1e68fce26420610e
#
_entry.id   56444aa24a7da44e1e68fce26420610e
#
_cell.length_a   1.000
_cell.length_b   1.000
_cell.length_c   1.000
_cell.angle_alpha   90.00
_cell.angle_beta   90.00
_cell.angle_gamma   90.00
#
_symmetry.space_group_name_H-M   'P 1'
#
loop_
_entity.id
_entity.type
_entity.pdbx_description
1 polymer ?
#
loop_
_entity_poly.entity_id
_entity_poly.type
_entity_poly.pdbx_seq_one_letter_code
_entity_poly.pdbx_strand_id
1 'polypeptide(L)'
;MEMTRRPIGELSAAEIRELVREKYSEVAFHPLTKYRFRVGHQYALDLGYQQNETKDLPKILIESFTGVSSYLARFQEFQPGDTVLELGSGGGLDTALLARKVGLSGKVIGLDLSLAMLQRAATGSKQAGISRVYFNQALAEELPVASGSVDWVVSNGIFNLSPEKERILEEIHRVLRPGGRVLCSEIVLQREPTIEERLNEDDWFK
;
A
#
# COMPACT_ATOMS: atom_id res chain seq x y z
N MET A 1 9.00 17.19 28.41
CA MET A 1 7.55 17.43 28.57
C MET A 1 6.90 16.58 27.49
N GLU A 2 6.53 15.35 27.80
CA GLU A 2 5.74 14.52 26.88
C GLU A 2 4.41 15.24 26.64
N MET A 3 4.22 15.73 25.44
CA MET A 3 2.89 16.17 25.03
C MET A 3 2.03 14.90 25.01
N THR A 4 1.08 14.80 25.94
CA THR A 4 0.04 13.76 25.90
C THR A 4 -0.68 13.90 24.57
N ARG A 5 -0.37 13.02 23.61
CA ARG A 5 -1.09 12.96 22.33
C ARG A 5 -2.55 12.63 22.64
N ARG A 6 -3.47 13.31 21.97
CA ARG A 6 -4.91 12.98 22.06
C ARG A 6 -5.13 11.56 21.58
N PRO A 7 -6.10 10.83 22.20
CA PRO A 7 -6.51 9.50 21.71
C PRO A 7 -6.89 9.56 20.23
N ILE A 8 -6.56 8.51 19.49
CA ILE A 8 -6.78 8.48 18.03
C ILE A 8 -8.25 8.68 17.64
N GLY A 9 -9.19 8.22 18.48
CA GLY A 9 -10.63 8.42 18.28
C GLY A 9 -11.11 9.88 18.41
N GLU A 10 -10.26 10.77 18.90
CA GLU A 10 -10.52 12.21 19.03
C GLU A 10 -9.84 13.05 17.95
N LEU A 11 -9.09 12.38 17.05
CA LEU A 11 -8.38 13.05 15.96
C LEU A 11 -9.31 13.27 14.76
N SER A 12 -9.13 14.39 14.09
CA SER A 12 -9.76 14.64 12.80
C SER A 12 -9.17 13.73 11.72
N ALA A 13 -9.90 13.56 10.62
CA ALA A 13 -9.42 12.80 9.47
C ALA A 13 -8.06 13.32 8.95
N ALA A 14 -7.84 14.63 8.96
CA ALA A 14 -6.57 15.23 8.56
C ALA A 14 -5.42 14.83 9.49
N GLU A 15 -5.65 14.84 10.81
CA GLU A 15 -4.66 14.44 11.81
C GLU A 15 -4.32 12.96 11.72
N ILE A 16 -5.31 12.10 11.47
CA ILE A 16 -5.09 10.65 11.25
C ILE A 16 -4.21 10.43 10.01
N ARG A 17 -4.53 11.09 8.89
CA ARG A 17 -3.73 10.99 7.66
C ARG A 17 -2.29 11.46 7.87
N GLU A 18 -2.10 12.52 8.64
CA GLU A 18 -0.76 13.00 8.96
C GLU A 18 0.02 11.99 9.80
N LEU A 19 -0.58 11.38 10.82
CA LEU A 19 0.05 10.31 11.60
C LEU A 19 0.45 9.12 10.72
N VAL A 20 -0.43 8.69 9.82
CA VAL A 20 -0.14 7.61 8.86
C VAL A 20 1.04 8.01 7.97
N ARG A 21 1.00 9.22 7.40
CA ARG A 21 2.06 9.74 6.54
C ARG A 21 3.42 9.79 7.25
N GLU A 22 3.45 10.30 8.48
CA GLU A 22 4.66 10.36 9.31
C GLU A 22 5.21 8.97 9.60
N LYS A 23 4.34 8.03 10.05
CA LYS A 23 4.73 6.67 10.41
C LYS A 23 5.34 5.93 9.23
N TYR A 24 4.71 5.96 8.06
CA TYR A 24 5.24 5.29 6.88
C TYR A 24 6.44 6.01 6.25
N SER A 25 6.56 7.33 6.44
CA SER A 25 7.79 8.05 6.09
C SER A 25 8.95 7.63 6.97
N GLU A 26 8.73 7.43 8.28
CA GLU A 26 9.73 6.87 9.20
C GLU A 26 10.18 5.47 8.75
N VAL A 27 9.25 4.59 8.39
CA VAL A 27 9.58 3.26 7.84
C VAL A 27 10.39 3.37 6.56
N ALA A 28 10.06 4.31 5.68
CA ALA A 28 10.81 4.53 4.44
C ALA A 28 12.25 4.97 4.69
N PHE A 29 12.48 5.85 5.66
CA PHE A 29 13.83 6.32 5.99
C PHE A 29 14.64 5.29 6.81
N HIS A 30 13.99 4.51 7.66
CA HIS A 30 14.62 3.64 8.64
C HIS A 30 14.04 2.21 8.61
N PRO A 31 13.99 1.51 7.46
CA PRO A 31 13.28 0.23 7.31
C PRO A 31 13.86 -0.90 8.18
N LEU A 32 15.08 -0.76 8.65
CA LEU A 32 15.75 -1.75 9.51
C LEU A 32 15.54 -1.52 11.02
N THR A 33 14.82 -0.44 11.37
CA THR A 33 14.45 -0.18 12.76
C THR A 33 13.39 -1.17 13.23
N LYS A 34 13.36 -1.48 14.52
CA LYS A 34 12.34 -2.33 15.10
C LYS A 34 11.06 -1.52 15.32
N TYR A 35 10.01 -1.87 14.58
CA TYR A 35 8.65 -1.35 14.73
C TYR A 35 7.79 -2.31 15.56
N ARG A 36 6.62 -1.86 16.02
CA ARG A 36 5.63 -2.72 16.67
C ARG A 36 4.90 -3.62 15.69
N PHE A 37 4.91 -3.29 14.42
CA PHE A 37 4.47 -4.13 13.30
C PHE A 37 5.66 -4.66 12.52
N ARG A 38 5.43 -5.68 11.73
CA ARG A 38 6.48 -6.35 10.97
C ARG A 38 6.79 -5.61 9.67
N VAL A 39 8.07 -5.56 9.31
CA VAL A 39 8.58 -4.83 8.15
C VAL A 39 9.61 -5.67 7.40
N GLY A 40 9.63 -5.55 6.08
CA GLY A 40 10.76 -5.96 5.25
C GLY A 40 10.69 -7.36 4.67
N HIS A 41 11.84 -7.81 4.15
CA HIS A 41 11.92 -8.99 3.29
C HIS A 41 11.47 -10.28 3.98
N GLN A 42 11.95 -10.55 5.20
CA GLN A 42 11.54 -11.76 5.91
C GLN A 42 10.04 -11.79 6.16
N TYR A 43 9.46 -10.63 6.47
CA TYR A 43 8.02 -10.53 6.65
C TYR A 43 7.24 -10.81 5.36
N ALA A 44 7.71 -10.30 4.22
CA ALA A 44 7.11 -10.62 2.92
C ALA A 44 7.13 -12.14 2.65
N LEU A 45 8.26 -12.82 2.92
CA LEU A 45 8.36 -14.27 2.78
C LEU A 45 7.38 -15.01 3.70
N ASP A 46 7.24 -14.57 4.94
CA ASP A 46 6.31 -15.18 5.90
C ASP A 46 4.83 -15.01 5.50
N LEU A 47 4.52 -13.96 4.73
CA LEU A 47 3.20 -13.74 4.12
C LEU A 47 2.97 -14.53 2.83
N GLY A 48 3.98 -15.25 2.33
CA GLY A 48 3.85 -16.14 1.18
C GLY A 48 4.43 -15.60 -0.13
N TYR A 49 5.12 -14.43 -0.12
CA TYR A 49 5.91 -14.02 -1.28
C TYR A 49 7.03 -15.03 -1.53
N GLN A 50 7.21 -15.43 -2.79
CA GLN A 50 8.19 -16.45 -3.11
C GLN A 50 9.58 -15.85 -3.29
N GLN A 51 10.60 -16.53 -2.77
CA GLN A 51 11.97 -16.05 -2.86
C GLN A 51 12.45 -15.93 -4.33
N ASN A 52 11.99 -16.80 -5.22
CA ASN A 52 12.33 -16.72 -6.65
C ASN A 52 11.75 -15.49 -7.36
N GLU A 53 10.68 -14.88 -6.83
CA GLU A 53 10.06 -13.67 -7.39
C GLU A 53 10.71 -12.39 -6.85
N THR A 54 11.26 -12.46 -5.64
CA THR A 54 11.85 -11.31 -4.93
C THR A 54 13.36 -11.23 -5.04
N LYS A 55 14.07 -12.35 -5.27
CA LYS A 55 15.55 -12.43 -5.24
C LYS A 55 16.27 -11.46 -6.19
N ASP A 56 15.67 -11.19 -7.35
CA ASP A 56 16.23 -10.32 -8.38
C ASP A 56 15.71 -8.87 -8.28
N LEU A 57 14.96 -8.56 -7.24
CA LEU A 57 14.51 -7.20 -6.95
C LEU A 57 15.54 -6.47 -6.08
N PRO A 58 15.80 -5.18 -6.34
CA PRO A 58 16.59 -4.35 -5.45
C PRO A 58 16.00 -4.33 -4.05
N LYS A 59 16.86 -4.44 -3.04
CA LYS A 59 16.44 -4.48 -1.62
C LYS A 59 15.57 -3.29 -1.23
N ILE A 60 15.84 -2.12 -1.81
CA ILE A 60 15.09 -0.90 -1.54
C ILE A 60 13.58 -1.04 -1.79
N LEU A 61 13.15 -1.92 -2.70
CA LEU A 61 11.73 -2.20 -2.96
C LEU A 61 11.08 -3.04 -1.85
N ILE A 62 11.88 -3.80 -1.09
CA ILE A 62 11.38 -4.83 -0.17
C ILE A 62 11.57 -4.44 1.30
N GLU A 63 12.66 -3.73 1.61
CA GLU A 63 13.05 -3.42 2.99
C GLU A 63 11.99 -2.70 3.81
N SER A 64 11.16 -1.86 3.16
CA SER A 64 10.06 -1.12 3.79
C SER A 64 8.68 -1.75 3.58
N PHE A 65 8.62 -3.02 3.16
CA PHE A 65 7.35 -3.71 2.95
C PHE A 65 6.61 -3.92 4.29
N THR A 66 5.33 -3.56 4.30
CA THR A 66 4.43 -3.61 5.47
C THR A 66 3.03 -4.13 5.12
N GLY A 67 2.85 -4.76 3.96
CA GLY A 67 1.57 -5.31 3.55
C GLY A 67 1.06 -6.40 4.49
N VAL A 68 -0.17 -6.84 4.30
CA VAL A 68 -0.84 -7.82 5.19
C VAL A 68 -1.03 -9.18 4.54
N SER A 69 -0.76 -9.31 3.25
CA SER A 69 -0.91 -10.55 2.49
C SER A 69 -0.04 -10.55 1.24
N SER A 70 0.11 -11.71 0.63
CA SER A 70 0.66 -11.86 -0.72
C SER A 70 -0.46 -12.03 -1.74
N TYR A 71 -0.42 -11.27 -2.84
CA TYR A 71 -1.36 -11.43 -3.97
C TYR A 71 -1.02 -12.57 -4.92
N LEU A 72 0.10 -13.27 -4.73
CA LEU A 72 0.67 -14.20 -5.71
C LEU A 72 -0.31 -15.26 -6.19
N ALA A 73 -1.18 -15.75 -5.31
CA ALA A 73 -2.20 -16.72 -5.68
C ALA A 73 -3.21 -16.19 -6.73
N ARG A 74 -3.34 -14.87 -6.85
CA ARG A 74 -4.23 -14.20 -7.80
C ARG A 74 -3.53 -13.58 -8.99
N PHE A 75 -2.20 -13.60 -9.04
CA PHE A 75 -1.43 -12.98 -10.13
C PHE A 75 -1.77 -13.54 -11.51
N GLN A 76 -2.23 -14.78 -11.60
CA GLN A 76 -2.69 -15.39 -12.86
C GLN A 76 -3.90 -14.68 -13.48
N GLU A 77 -4.65 -13.91 -12.71
CA GLU A 77 -5.84 -13.18 -13.18
C GLU A 77 -5.47 -11.90 -13.95
N PHE A 78 -4.29 -11.32 -13.67
CA PHE A 78 -3.79 -10.14 -14.39
C PHE A 78 -3.32 -10.54 -15.80
N GLN A 79 -3.66 -9.74 -16.79
CA GLN A 79 -3.30 -10.00 -18.18
C GLN A 79 -2.24 -9.04 -18.70
N PRO A 80 -1.40 -9.46 -19.64
CA PRO A 80 -0.53 -8.53 -20.38
C PRO A 80 -1.36 -7.39 -21.00
N GLY A 81 -0.98 -6.15 -20.74
CA GLY A 81 -1.69 -4.97 -21.20
C GLY A 81 -2.60 -4.32 -20.19
N ASP A 82 -2.90 -4.98 -19.06
CA ASP A 82 -3.74 -4.39 -18.01
C ASP A 82 -3.16 -3.08 -17.47
N THR A 83 -4.05 -2.15 -17.17
CA THR A 83 -3.77 -0.96 -16.35
C THR A 83 -4.17 -1.24 -14.92
N VAL A 84 -3.19 -1.29 -14.02
CA VAL A 84 -3.39 -1.55 -12.59
C VAL A 84 -3.16 -0.28 -11.80
N LEU A 85 -4.09 0.04 -10.91
CA LEU A 85 -3.94 1.08 -9.89
C LEU A 85 -3.71 0.41 -8.54
N GLU A 86 -2.60 0.74 -7.90
CA GLU A 86 -2.25 0.23 -6.57
C GLU A 86 -2.41 1.34 -5.54
N LEU A 87 -3.28 1.10 -4.55
CA LEU A 87 -3.51 1.99 -3.42
C LEU A 87 -2.59 1.58 -2.26
N GLY A 88 -1.79 2.54 -1.78
CA GLY A 88 -0.77 2.28 -0.76
C GLY A 88 0.40 1.47 -1.31
N SER A 89 1.03 1.94 -2.39
CA SER A 89 2.13 1.20 -3.06
C SER A 89 3.39 1.04 -2.20
N GLY A 90 3.51 1.80 -1.11
CA GLY A 90 4.64 1.73 -0.20
C GLY A 90 5.98 1.84 -0.93
N GLY A 91 6.93 0.99 -0.53
CA GLY A 91 8.26 0.91 -1.15
C GLY A 91 8.30 0.26 -2.53
N GLY A 92 7.15 -0.19 -3.07
CA GLY A 92 7.00 -0.63 -4.46
C GLY A 92 7.23 -2.12 -4.72
N LEU A 93 7.18 -2.99 -3.71
CA LEU A 93 7.30 -4.44 -3.92
C LEU A 93 6.21 -4.96 -4.83
N ASP A 94 4.94 -4.74 -4.46
CA ASP A 94 3.79 -5.23 -5.22
C ASP A 94 3.72 -4.54 -6.59
N THR A 95 3.99 -3.23 -6.66
CA THR A 95 4.10 -2.48 -7.92
C THR A 95 5.08 -3.15 -8.90
N ALA A 96 6.25 -3.55 -8.41
CA ALA A 96 7.28 -4.18 -9.23
C ALA A 96 6.86 -5.55 -9.75
N LEU A 97 6.21 -6.35 -8.92
CA LEU A 97 5.70 -7.67 -9.30
C LEU A 97 4.53 -7.56 -10.29
N LEU A 98 3.59 -6.63 -10.04
CA LEU A 98 2.48 -6.34 -10.94
C LEU A 98 2.99 -5.85 -12.31
N ALA A 99 3.97 -4.96 -12.34
CA ALA A 99 4.55 -4.46 -13.59
C ALA A 99 5.19 -5.56 -14.43
N ARG A 100 5.89 -6.51 -13.79
CA ARG A 100 6.40 -7.72 -14.48
C ARG A 100 5.26 -8.55 -15.07
N LYS A 101 4.14 -8.63 -14.35
CA LYS A 101 2.99 -9.45 -14.76
C LYS A 101 2.23 -8.85 -15.94
N VAL A 102 1.92 -7.54 -15.89
CA VAL A 102 1.19 -6.88 -16.98
C VAL A 102 2.07 -6.58 -18.20
N GLY A 103 3.38 -6.67 -18.04
CA GLY A 103 4.35 -6.55 -19.12
C GLY A 103 4.45 -5.15 -19.74
N LEU A 104 5.18 -5.05 -20.86
CA LEU A 104 5.47 -3.77 -21.51
C LEU A 104 4.26 -3.10 -22.18
N SER A 105 3.21 -3.84 -22.47
CA SER A 105 1.94 -3.32 -23.00
C SER A 105 1.02 -2.76 -21.92
N GLY A 106 1.20 -3.22 -20.67
CA GLY A 106 0.44 -2.74 -19.51
C GLY A 106 1.11 -1.58 -18.79
N LYS A 107 0.51 -1.14 -17.71
CA LYS A 107 1.07 -0.12 -16.81
C LYS A 107 0.57 -0.31 -15.38
N VAL A 108 1.38 0.10 -14.40
CA VAL A 108 1.00 0.16 -13.00
C VAL A 108 1.12 1.59 -12.50
N ILE A 109 0.09 2.07 -11.82
CA ILE A 109 0.05 3.37 -11.17
C ILE A 109 0.05 3.10 -9.66
N GLY A 110 1.14 3.42 -8.98
CA GLY A 110 1.26 3.29 -7.53
C GLY A 110 0.95 4.62 -6.85
N LEU A 111 0.01 4.60 -5.92
CA LEU A 111 -0.31 5.75 -5.08
C LEU A 111 0.08 5.48 -3.64
N ASP A 112 0.63 6.49 -2.98
CA ASP A 112 0.92 6.43 -1.56
C ASP A 112 0.81 7.83 -0.93
N LEU A 113 0.52 7.88 0.36
CA LEU A 113 0.46 9.13 1.11
C LEU A 113 1.87 9.65 1.45
N SER A 114 2.83 8.73 1.61
CA SER A 114 4.22 9.04 1.95
C SER A 114 5.07 9.26 0.69
N LEU A 115 5.54 10.48 0.48
CA LEU A 115 6.49 10.79 -0.58
C LEU A 115 7.80 10.00 -0.42
N ALA A 116 8.24 9.74 0.80
CA ALA A 116 9.45 8.96 1.07
C ALA A 116 9.31 7.50 0.59
N MET A 117 8.13 6.88 0.76
CA MET A 117 7.82 5.57 0.20
C MET A 117 7.87 5.59 -1.33
N LEU A 118 7.23 6.56 -1.98
CA LEU A 118 7.23 6.69 -3.44
C LEU A 118 8.64 6.91 -4.01
N GLN A 119 9.50 7.65 -3.30
CA GLN A 119 10.91 7.82 -3.69
C GLN A 119 11.68 6.50 -3.67
N ARG A 120 11.42 5.64 -2.67
CA ARG A 120 11.99 4.27 -2.63
C ARG A 120 11.48 3.46 -3.81
N ALA A 121 10.17 3.44 -4.02
CA ALA A 121 9.52 2.71 -5.11
C ALA A 121 10.06 3.12 -6.49
N ALA A 122 10.15 4.42 -6.75
CA ALA A 122 10.70 4.95 -8.00
C ALA A 122 12.18 4.59 -8.19
N THR A 123 12.99 4.74 -7.13
CA THR A 123 14.42 4.41 -7.17
C THR A 123 14.63 2.92 -7.43
N GLY A 124 13.92 2.06 -6.70
CA GLY A 124 14.03 0.62 -6.84
C GLY A 124 13.53 0.12 -8.20
N SER A 125 12.42 0.66 -8.69
CA SER A 125 11.91 0.32 -10.02
C SER A 125 12.91 0.68 -11.13
N LYS A 126 13.55 1.85 -11.02
CA LYS A 126 14.63 2.25 -11.95
C LYS A 126 15.82 1.31 -11.86
N GLN A 127 16.28 0.93 -10.67
CA GLN A 127 17.37 -0.01 -10.46
C GLN A 127 17.06 -1.41 -11.03
N ALA A 128 15.79 -1.83 -10.93
CA ALA A 128 15.32 -3.10 -11.47
C ALA A 128 15.08 -3.08 -12.98
N GLY A 129 15.25 -1.94 -13.66
CA GLY A 129 14.92 -1.79 -15.07
C GLY A 129 13.43 -1.92 -15.39
N ILE A 130 12.58 -1.74 -14.38
CA ILE A 130 11.11 -1.82 -14.53
C ILE A 130 10.63 -0.50 -15.12
N SER A 131 9.99 -0.59 -16.27
CA SER A 131 9.37 0.54 -16.98
C SER A 131 7.84 0.49 -16.82
N ARG A 132 7.17 1.59 -17.24
CA ARG A 132 5.70 1.70 -17.22
C ARG A 132 5.08 1.60 -15.83
N VAL A 133 5.83 2.04 -14.83
CA VAL A 133 5.35 2.30 -13.47
C VAL A 133 5.33 3.81 -13.22
N TYR A 134 4.28 4.30 -12.60
CA TYR A 134 4.05 5.72 -12.35
C TYR A 134 3.67 5.89 -10.90
N PHE A 135 4.36 6.77 -10.18
CA PHE A 135 4.14 6.99 -8.75
C PHE A 135 3.64 8.40 -8.51
N ASN A 136 2.51 8.52 -7.78
CA ASN A 136 1.94 9.81 -7.41
C ASN A 136 1.57 9.81 -5.94
N GLN A 137 1.87 10.93 -5.27
CA GLN A 137 1.39 11.16 -3.91
C GLN A 137 -0.09 11.54 -3.96
N ALA A 138 -0.94 10.76 -3.30
CA ALA A 138 -2.38 10.98 -3.28
C ALA A 138 -3.04 10.34 -2.06
N LEU A 139 -4.24 10.83 -1.74
CA LEU A 139 -5.17 10.18 -0.85
C LEU A 139 -5.92 9.08 -1.61
N ALA A 140 -6.17 7.95 -0.95
CA ALA A 140 -7.01 6.89 -1.53
C ALA A 140 -8.48 7.31 -1.62
N GLU A 141 -8.87 8.30 -0.83
CA GLU A 141 -10.20 8.92 -0.80
C GLU A 141 -10.42 9.97 -1.91
N GLU A 142 -9.36 10.32 -2.68
CA GLU A 142 -9.43 11.30 -3.78
C GLU A 142 -8.36 10.93 -4.83
N LEU A 143 -8.72 10.01 -5.73
CA LEU A 143 -7.77 9.44 -6.68
C LEU A 143 -7.52 10.37 -7.88
N PRO A 144 -6.27 10.76 -8.18
CA PRO A 144 -5.92 11.58 -9.34
C PRO A 144 -5.92 10.73 -10.63
N VAL A 145 -6.96 9.94 -10.82
CA VAL A 145 -7.12 8.98 -11.91
C VAL A 145 -8.48 9.19 -12.56
N ALA A 146 -8.54 9.18 -13.89
CA ALA A 146 -9.76 9.38 -14.64
C ALA A 146 -10.78 8.26 -14.37
N SER A 147 -12.07 8.60 -14.42
CA SER A 147 -13.16 7.63 -14.29
C SER A 147 -13.10 6.57 -15.39
N GLY A 148 -13.37 5.31 -15.05
CA GLY A 148 -13.46 4.22 -16.01
C GLY A 148 -12.16 3.91 -16.77
N SER A 149 -10.99 4.16 -16.17
CA SER A 149 -9.70 4.13 -16.89
C SER A 149 -8.75 2.99 -16.48
N VAL A 150 -9.10 2.22 -15.45
CA VAL A 150 -8.25 1.12 -14.97
C VAL A 150 -8.94 -0.23 -15.03
N ASP A 151 -8.19 -1.27 -15.28
CA ASP A 151 -8.64 -2.66 -15.33
C ASP A 151 -8.75 -3.26 -13.94
N TRP A 152 -7.79 -2.89 -13.09
CA TRP A 152 -7.68 -3.39 -11.73
C TRP A 152 -7.37 -2.27 -10.74
N VAL A 153 -7.98 -2.38 -9.57
CA VAL A 153 -7.50 -1.69 -8.37
C VAL A 153 -7.02 -2.74 -7.39
N VAL A 154 -5.82 -2.56 -6.86
CA VAL A 154 -5.24 -3.43 -5.83
C VAL A 154 -4.91 -2.64 -4.57
N SER A 155 -4.99 -3.28 -3.42
CA SER A 155 -4.70 -2.68 -2.11
C SER A 155 -4.22 -3.73 -1.13
N ASN A 156 -3.21 -3.39 -0.32
CA ASN A 156 -2.59 -4.30 0.64
C ASN A 156 -2.42 -3.64 2.01
N GLY A 157 -3.51 -3.60 2.80
CA GLY A 157 -3.48 -3.12 4.18
C GLY A 157 -3.58 -1.59 4.31
N ILE A 158 -4.50 -0.95 3.56
CA ILE A 158 -4.70 0.52 3.69
C ILE A 158 -6.04 0.92 4.31
N PHE A 159 -7.08 0.10 4.17
CA PHE A 159 -8.43 0.51 4.62
C PHE A 159 -8.51 0.72 6.13
N ASN A 160 -7.80 -0.10 6.92
CA ASN A 160 -7.74 0.09 8.36
C ASN A 160 -7.06 1.41 8.76
N LEU A 161 -6.23 1.99 7.91
CA LEU A 161 -5.51 3.24 8.14
C LEU A 161 -6.29 4.48 7.71
N SER A 162 -7.34 4.32 6.90
CA SER A 162 -8.15 5.45 6.44
C SER A 162 -9.29 5.76 7.41
N PRO A 163 -9.52 7.05 7.71
CA PRO A 163 -10.69 7.51 8.45
C PRO A 163 -11.98 7.53 7.61
N GLU A 164 -11.88 7.49 6.27
CA GLU A 164 -13.02 7.65 5.34
C GLU A 164 -13.09 6.49 4.34
N LYS A 165 -13.24 5.26 4.85
CA LYS A 165 -13.20 4.01 4.06
C LYS A 165 -14.24 3.98 2.93
N GLU A 166 -15.43 4.54 3.16
CA GLU A 166 -16.51 4.57 2.17
C GLU A 166 -16.11 5.39 0.94
N ARG A 167 -15.41 6.51 1.13
CA ARG A 167 -14.89 7.32 0.02
C ARG A 167 -13.87 6.57 -0.83
N ILE A 168 -13.03 5.72 -0.20
CA ILE A 168 -12.11 4.86 -0.97
C ILE A 168 -12.90 3.94 -1.90
N LEU A 169 -13.98 3.33 -1.40
CA LEU A 169 -14.81 2.43 -2.22
C LEU A 169 -15.52 3.17 -3.37
N GLU A 170 -16.00 4.38 -3.13
CA GLU A 170 -16.58 5.24 -4.15
C GLU A 170 -15.56 5.59 -5.24
N GLU A 171 -14.35 5.96 -4.86
CA GLU A 171 -13.26 6.27 -5.77
C GLU A 171 -12.80 5.04 -6.57
N ILE A 172 -12.66 3.88 -5.92
CA ILE A 172 -12.38 2.61 -6.59
C ILE A 172 -13.43 2.32 -7.66
N HIS A 173 -14.71 2.44 -7.31
CA HIS A 173 -15.80 2.23 -8.27
C HIS A 173 -15.73 3.23 -9.43
N ARG A 174 -15.42 4.49 -9.15
CA ARG A 174 -15.32 5.56 -10.16
C ARG A 174 -14.21 5.30 -11.18
N VAL A 175 -13.03 4.87 -10.73
CA VAL A 175 -11.85 4.72 -11.61
C VAL A 175 -11.86 3.42 -12.41
N LEU A 176 -12.55 2.38 -11.93
CA LEU A 176 -12.68 1.11 -12.62
C LEU A 176 -13.52 1.25 -13.90
N ARG A 177 -13.02 0.68 -14.99
CA ARG A 177 -13.84 0.52 -16.22
C ARG A 177 -14.97 -0.49 -15.99
N PRO A 178 -16.03 -0.49 -16.83
CA PRO A 178 -17.01 -1.56 -16.80
C PRO A 178 -16.34 -2.94 -16.93
N GLY A 179 -16.63 -3.84 -15.97
CA GLY A 179 -15.99 -5.15 -15.87
C GLY A 179 -14.59 -5.16 -15.23
N GLY A 180 -14.10 -4.02 -14.79
CA GLY A 180 -12.87 -3.93 -14.00
C GLY A 180 -13.01 -4.62 -12.64
N ARG A 181 -11.90 -4.95 -12.01
CA ARG A 181 -11.84 -5.80 -10.80
C ARG A 181 -11.08 -5.14 -9.66
N VAL A 182 -11.39 -5.57 -8.45
CA VAL A 182 -10.70 -5.16 -7.21
C VAL A 182 -10.04 -6.37 -6.58
N LEU A 183 -8.82 -6.21 -6.10
CA LEU A 183 -8.13 -7.18 -5.26
C LEU A 183 -7.60 -6.46 -4.01
N CYS A 184 -8.27 -6.69 -2.89
CA CYS A 184 -7.89 -6.08 -1.61
C CYS A 184 -7.51 -7.18 -0.61
N SER A 185 -6.45 -6.90 0.16
CA SER A 185 -6.07 -7.67 1.33
C SER A 185 -6.04 -6.72 2.52
N GLU A 186 -6.84 -7.02 3.55
CA GLU A 186 -7.05 -6.11 4.66
C GLU A 186 -7.07 -6.84 6.00
N ILE A 187 -6.68 -6.12 7.05
CA ILE A 187 -6.85 -6.59 8.43
C ILE A 187 -8.30 -6.38 8.82
N VAL A 188 -8.93 -7.43 9.31
CA VAL A 188 -10.31 -7.37 9.83
C VAL A 188 -10.35 -7.70 11.32
N LEU A 189 -11.17 -6.97 12.05
CA LEU A 189 -11.39 -7.23 13.46
C LEU A 189 -12.18 -8.52 13.64
N GLN A 190 -11.68 -9.41 14.49
CA GLN A 190 -12.41 -10.63 14.87
C GLN A 190 -13.44 -10.39 15.98
N ARG A 191 -13.31 -9.28 16.71
CA ARG A 191 -14.22 -8.81 17.76
C ARG A 191 -14.21 -7.31 17.83
N GLU A 192 -15.19 -6.74 18.47
CA GLU A 192 -15.18 -5.32 18.83
C GLU A 192 -13.99 -5.02 19.75
N PRO A 193 -13.16 -4.02 19.43
CA PRO A 193 -12.08 -3.60 20.30
C PRO A 193 -12.62 -2.95 21.57
N THR A 194 -11.92 -3.12 22.67
CA THR A 194 -12.22 -2.43 23.94
C THR A 194 -12.02 -0.92 23.79
N ILE A 195 -12.54 -0.14 24.74
CA ILE A 195 -12.34 1.31 24.76
C ILE A 195 -10.84 1.64 24.84
N GLU A 196 -10.08 0.90 25.64
CA GLU A 196 -8.63 1.10 25.79
C GLU A 196 -7.88 0.84 24.49
N GLU A 197 -8.20 -0.25 23.77
CA GLU A 197 -7.62 -0.57 22.47
C GLU A 197 -7.96 0.48 21.40
N ARG A 198 -9.17 1.06 21.43
CA ARG A 198 -9.58 2.12 20.51
C ARG A 198 -8.85 3.45 20.74
N LEU A 199 -8.41 3.70 21.97
CA LEU A 199 -7.74 4.94 22.35
C LEU A 199 -6.21 4.88 22.16
N ASN A 200 -5.67 3.70 21.92
CA ASN A 200 -4.24 3.48 21.82
C ASN A 200 -3.76 3.64 20.36
N GLU A 201 -2.94 4.66 20.11
CA GLU A 201 -2.34 4.93 18.79
C GLU A 201 -1.55 3.71 18.26
N ASP A 202 -0.82 3.01 19.15
CA ASP A 202 -0.02 1.86 18.76
C ASP A 202 -0.86 0.67 18.26
N ASP A 203 -2.10 0.54 18.74
CA ASP A 203 -3.01 -0.53 18.31
C ASP A 203 -3.68 -0.22 16.97
N TRP A 204 -3.70 1.05 16.56
CA TRP A 204 -4.18 1.46 15.24
C TRP A 204 -3.32 0.91 14.10
N PHE A 205 -2.02 0.78 14.33
CA PHE A 205 -1.05 0.29 13.33
C PHE A 205 -0.78 -1.22 13.40
N LYS A 206 -1.48 -1.96 14.25
CA LYS A 206 -1.39 -3.42 14.37
C LYS A 206 -2.47 -4.09 13.54
#